data_a97f5cb2a4c9c22791eaeeff3384f601
#
_entry.id   a97f5cb2a4c9c22791eaeeff3384f601
#
_cell.length_a   1.000
_cell.length_b   1.000
_cell.length_c   1.000
_cell.angle_alpha   90.00
_cell.angle_beta   90.00
_cell.angle_gamma   90.00
#
_symmetry.space_group_name_H-M   'P 1'
#
loop_
_entity.id
_entity.type
_entity.pdbx_description
1 polymer ?
#
loop_
_entity_poly.entity_id
_entity_poly.type
_entity_poly.pdbx_seq_one_letter_code
_entity_poly.pdbx_strand_id
1 'polypeptide(L)'
;MVATAAASSFFPVPSPSGDAKASKFGSVSASLGGIKTKSASSGALQVNTNAQAPPKINGPPVGLTASVETLKNEDVVSSPAPRTFINQLPDWSMLLAAITTMFLAAEKQWMMLDWKPKRPDMLIDPFGIGRIVQDGLVFRQNFSIRSYEIGADRTASIETLMNHLQETALNHVKTAGLLGDGFGATPEMSKRNLIWVVTRMQILVDRYPTWGDVVQVDTWVSASGKNGMRRDWLVRDAKTGETLTRASSVWVMMNKVTRRLSKLPEEVRGEIEPYFLTSDPVVNEDSRKLPKIDDNTADYICESLTPRWNDLDVNQHVNNVKYIGWILESAPPPILESHELAAITLEYRRECGRDSVLRSLTAVSDTGIGNLGSPGAVEFQHLLRLEEGAEIVRGRTEWRPKHADNFGITGHIPAESA
;
A
#
# COMPACT_ATOMS: atom_id res chain seq x y z
N MET A 1 -25.28 37.86 -2.86
CA MET A 1 -23.88 38.23 -3.12
C MET A 1 -23.28 37.08 -3.89
N VAL A 2 -22.97 37.32 -5.17
CA VAL A 2 -22.45 36.32 -6.10
C VAL A 2 -20.95 36.24 -5.90
N ALA A 3 -20.47 35.14 -5.35
CA ALA A 3 -19.02 34.87 -5.28
C ALA A 3 -18.58 34.33 -6.64
N THR A 4 -17.86 35.14 -7.38
CA THR A 4 -17.19 34.77 -8.63
C THR A 4 -15.99 33.91 -8.28
N ALA A 5 -16.13 32.59 -8.44
CA ALA A 5 -15.00 31.69 -8.39
C ALA A 5 -14.11 31.94 -9.63
N ALA A 6 -12.94 32.54 -9.41
CA ALA A 6 -11.91 32.64 -10.43
C ALA A 6 -11.42 31.25 -10.78
N ALA A 7 -11.88 30.69 -11.89
CA ALA A 7 -11.30 29.52 -12.51
C ALA A 7 -9.90 29.94 -13.02
N SER A 8 -8.85 29.63 -12.25
CA SER A 8 -7.50 29.72 -12.76
C SER A 8 -7.34 28.65 -13.84
N SER A 9 -7.17 29.13 -15.05
CA SER A 9 -7.01 28.38 -16.28
C SER A 9 -5.84 27.41 -16.20
N PHE A 10 -6.17 26.15 -16.19
CA PHE A 10 -5.24 25.09 -16.58
C PHE A 10 -5.00 25.24 -18.08
N PHE A 11 -3.77 25.62 -18.44
CA PHE A 11 -3.18 25.75 -19.78
C PHE A 11 -3.57 26.93 -20.67
N PRO A 12 -2.62 27.83 -20.97
CA PRO A 12 -2.44 28.33 -22.30
C PRO A 12 -1.11 27.87 -22.90
N VAL A 13 -1.15 27.06 -23.94
CA VAL A 13 -0.03 26.93 -24.87
C VAL A 13 -0.20 28.05 -25.91
N PRO A 14 0.77 28.93 -26.14
CA PRO A 14 0.74 29.83 -27.30
C PRO A 14 1.07 29.04 -28.56
N SER A 15 0.18 29.07 -29.54
CA SER A 15 0.45 28.66 -30.90
C SER A 15 1.42 29.66 -31.55
N PRO A 16 2.49 29.24 -32.23
CA PRO A 16 3.24 30.14 -33.10
C PRO A 16 2.51 30.23 -34.46
N SER A 17 1.95 31.41 -34.72
CA SER A 17 1.65 31.83 -36.08
C SER A 17 2.94 32.43 -36.68
N GLY A 18 3.39 31.87 -37.75
CA GLY A 18 4.55 32.37 -38.47
C GLY A 18 4.68 31.72 -39.83
N ASP A 19 4.14 32.40 -40.83
CA ASP A 19 4.44 32.15 -42.24
C ASP A 19 5.94 32.15 -42.52
N ALA A 20 6.47 31.09 -43.12
CA ALA A 20 7.80 31.13 -43.71
C ALA A 20 7.83 30.28 -45.00
N LYS A 21 8.21 30.98 -46.04
CA LYS A 21 8.39 30.62 -47.42
C LYS A 21 9.24 29.36 -47.63
N ALA A 22 8.84 28.61 -48.65
CA ALA A 22 9.59 27.51 -49.23
C ALA A 22 10.95 27.96 -49.77
N SER A 23 12.03 27.24 -49.41
CA SER A 23 13.25 27.18 -50.23
C SER A 23 13.68 25.73 -50.41
N LYS A 24 13.74 25.31 -51.68
CA LYS A 24 14.35 24.06 -52.12
C LYS A 24 15.84 24.08 -51.84
N PHE A 25 16.40 22.98 -51.35
CA PHE A 25 17.71 22.47 -51.79
C PHE A 25 17.98 21.13 -51.05
N GLY A 26 18.25 20.10 -51.85
CA GLY A 26 19.46 19.31 -51.85
C GLY A 26 19.29 17.92 -51.22
N SER A 27 18.96 16.91 -52.04
CA SER A 27 19.12 15.50 -51.73
C SER A 27 20.60 15.13 -51.56
N VAL A 28 20.98 14.58 -50.39
CA VAL A 28 22.22 13.82 -50.27
C VAL A 28 21.85 12.45 -49.69
N SER A 29 22.00 11.45 -50.59
CA SER A 29 21.93 10.05 -50.23
C SER A 29 23.21 9.63 -49.53
N ALA A 30 23.10 9.11 -48.28
CA ALA A 30 24.17 8.41 -47.62
C ALA A 30 23.77 6.94 -47.44
N SER A 31 24.62 6.06 -47.90
CA SER A 31 24.50 4.63 -48.01
C SER A 31 24.39 3.94 -46.64
N LEU A 32 23.45 3.02 -46.50
CA LEU A 32 23.37 2.06 -45.41
C LEU A 32 24.53 1.05 -45.53
N GLY A 33 25.39 1.07 -44.53
CA GLY A 33 26.31 -0.04 -44.22
C GLY A 33 25.55 -1.15 -43.50
N GLY A 34 25.41 -2.31 -44.13
CA GLY A 34 24.73 -3.46 -43.56
C GLY A 34 25.53 -4.09 -42.41
N ILE A 35 24.88 -4.23 -41.28
CA ILE A 35 25.35 -5.08 -40.16
C ILE A 35 24.65 -6.43 -40.30
N LYS A 36 25.45 -7.46 -40.63
CA LYS A 36 25.04 -8.85 -40.68
C LYS A 36 24.75 -9.34 -39.24
N THR A 37 23.51 -9.65 -38.94
CA THR A 37 23.15 -10.43 -37.76
C THR A 37 23.46 -11.91 -38.01
N LYS A 38 24.40 -12.45 -37.24
CA LYS A 38 24.60 -13.89 -37.14
C LYS A 38 23.49 -14.47 -36.25
N SER A 39 22.71 -15.34 -36.81
CA SER A 39 21.80 -16.22 -36.08
C SER A 39 22.63 -17.19 -35.22
N ALA A 40 22.49 -17.12 -33.92
CA ALA A 40 22.97 -18.13 -33.00
C ALA A 40 21.83 -19.11 -32.71
N SER A 41 22.13 -20.38 -32.97
CA SER A 41 21.27 -21.55 -32.80
C SER A 41 20.80 -21.69 -31.34
N SER A 42 19.55 -22.10 -31.20
CA SER A 42 18.90 -22.54 -29.96
C SER A 42 19.70 -23.68 -29.29
N GLY A 43 20.36 -23.40 -28.17
CA GLY A 43 20.84 -24.39 -27.24
C GLY A 43 19.77 -24.68 -26.21
N ALA A 44 19.14 -25.85 -26.29
CA ALA A 44 18.24 -26.35 -25.28
C ALA A 44 19.02 -26.64 -24.00
N LEU A 45 18.72 -25.95 -22.93
CA LEU A 45 19.15 -26.29 -21.58
C LEU A 45 18.36 -27.52 -21.11
N GLN A 46 19.00 -28.69 -21.17
CA GLN A 46 18.53 -29.89 -20.48
C GLN A 46 18.73 -29.70 -18.98
N VAL A 47 17.63 -29.62 -18.25
CA VAL A 47 17.63 -29.72 -16.79
C VAL A 47 17.80 -31.19 -16.44
N ASN A 48 18.94 -31.54 -15.89
CA ASN A 48 19.26 -32.87 -15.38
C ASN A 48 18.62 -33.01 -13.98
N THR A 49 17.44 -33.63 -13.92
CA THR A 49 16.80 -34.04 -12.67
C THR A 49 17.36 -35.37 -12.22
N ASN A 50 18.47 -35.36 -11.47
CA ASN A 50 18.89 -36.51 -10.66
C ASN A 50 18.18 -36.39 -9.28
N ALA A 51 17.00 -36.95 -9.19
CA ALA A 51 16.38 -37.27 -7.91
C ALA A 51 16.91 -38.65 -7.47
N GLN A 52 17.84 -38.65 -6.52
CA GLN A 52 18.30 -39.87 -5.83
C GLN A 52 17.20 -40.32 -4.88
N ALA A 53 16.68 -41.54 -5.12
CA ALA A 53 15.75 -42.22 -4.24
C ALA A 53 16.48 -42.68 -2.94
N PRO A 54 15.80 -42.72 -1.78
CA PRO A 54 16.39 -43.17 -0.54
C PRO A 54 16.64 -44.69 -0.56
N PRO A 55 17.64 -45.18 0.19
CA PRO A 55 18.04 -46.56 0.16
C PRO A 55 16.99 -47.50 0.79
N LYS A 56 16.69 -48.59 0.09
CA LYS A 56 15.85 -49.67 0.58
C LYS A 56 16.63 -50.48 1.61
N ILE A 57 16.13 -50.59 2.82
CA ILE A 57 16.59 -51.51 3.83
C ILE A 57 15.93 -52.88 3.56
N ASN A 58 16.70 -53.86 3.11
CA ASN A 58 16.27 -55.25 3.00
C ASN A 58 16.44 -55.93 4.36
N GLY A 59 15.35 -56.27 5.01
CA GLY A 59 15.29 -57.24 6.10
C GLY A 59 14.60 -58.52 5.63
N PRO A 60 15.08 -59.70 6.03
CA PRO A 60 14.57 -60.99 5.52
C PRO A 60 13.19 -61.32 6.09
N PRO A 61 12.37 -62.07 5.35
CA PRO A 61 11.05 -62.50 5.82
C PRO A 61 11.19 -63.68 6.77
N VAL A 62 10.63 -63.56 7.98
CA VAL A 62 10.41 -64.70 8.89
C VAL A 62 9.04 -65.22 8.61
N GLY A 63 8.98 -66.41 8.02
CA GLY A 63 7.76 -67.18 7.83
C GLY A 63 7.38 -67.89 9.13
N LEU A 64 6.13 -67.73 9.50
CA LEU A 64 5.46 -68.51 10.54
C LEU A 64 4.63 -69.61 9.87
N THR A 65 5.11 -70.85 9.97
CA THR A 65 4.27 -72.02 9.79
C THR A 65 3.94 -72.63 11.14
N ALA A 66 2.66 -72.73 11.39
CA ALA A 66 2.09 -73.45 12.54
C ALA A 66 2.22 -74.95 12.33
N SER A 67 2.61 -75.69 13.35
CA SER A 67 2.31 -77.09 13.50
C SER A 67 2.04 -77.36 14.98
N VAL A 68 0.84 -77.88 15.15
CA VAL A 68 0.33 -78.49 16.38
C VAL A 68 0.90 -79.89 16.55
N GLU A 69 1.53 -80.15 17.70
CA GLU A 69 1.66 -81.50 18.21
C GLU A 69 1.51 -81.54 19.72
N THR A 70 0.56 -82.37 20.13
CA THR A 70 0.22 -82.77 21.47
C THR A 70 1.14 -83.85 21.95
N LEU A 71 1.73 -83.79 23.15
CA LEU A 71 2.06 -84.97 23.96
C LEU A 71 2.27 -84.63 25.44
N LYS A 72 1.42 -85.21 26.24
CA LYS A 72 1.45 -85.89 27.56
C LYS A 72 2.47 -85.52 28.64
N ASN A 73 1.87 -85.23 29.77
CA ASN A 73 2.27 -85.45 31.18
C ASN A 73 3.63 -86.09 31.46
N GLU A 74 4.38 -85.45 32.38
CA GLU A 74 4.92 -86.16 33.58
C GLU A 74 5.20 -85.14 34.68
N ASP A 75 4.93 -85.52 35.91
CA ASP A 75 5.06 -84.82 37.18
C ASP A 75 6.54 -84.55 37.54
N VAL A 76 6.92 -83.31 37.87
CA VAL A 76 8.09 -83.06 38.72
C VAL A 76 7.83 -81.85 39.60
N VAL A 77 7.80 -82.14 40.89
CA VAL A 77 8.07 -81.30 42.10
C VAL A 77 8.37 -79.84 41.92
N SER A 78 7.54 -79.01 42.56
CA SER A 78 7.60 -77.62 42.72
C SER A 78 8.79 -77.09 43.55
N SER A 79 9.58 -76.21 42.95
CA SER A 79 10.35 -75.17 43.70
C SER A 79 9.71 -73.83 43.49
N PRO A 80 9.58 -72.96 44.49
CA PRO A 80 8.98 -71.66 44.30
C PRO A 80 9.91 -70.76 43.48
N ALA A 81 9.42 -70.37 42.33
CA ALA A 81 10.12 -69.36 41.50
C ALA A 81 10.22 -68.01 42.26
N PRO A 82 11.35 -67.30 42.09
CA PRO A 82 11.51 -65.99 42.70
C PRO A 82 10.47 -65.04 42.12
N ARG A 83 9.72 -64.38 43.00
CA ARG A 83 8.77 -63.34 42.64
C ARG A 83 9.55 -62.16 42.03
N THR A 84 9.49 -62.00 40.75
CA THR A 84 10.02 -60.82 40.09
C THR A 84 9.12 -59.62 40.39
N PHE A 85 9.72 -58.60 40.99
CA PHE A 85 9.08 -57.32 41.34
C PHE A 85 8.69 -56.44 40.13
N ILE A 86 8.49 -57.01 38.94
CA ILE A 86 8.28 -56.28 37.69
C ILE A 86 6.83 -55.79 37.52
N ASN A 87 5.87 -56.27 38.35
CA ASN A 87 4.45 -55.93 38.21
C ASN A 87 3.98 -54.75 39.06
N GLN A 88 4.88 -53.90 39.61
CA GLN A 88 4.49 -52.70 40.38
C GLN A 88 4.97 -51.40 39.75
N LEU A 89 5.54 -51.43 38.55
CA LEU A 89 5.80 -50.16 37.83
C LEU A 89 4.50 -49.71 37.16
N PRO A 90 4.14 -48.41 37.29
CA PRO A 90 3.01 -47.85 36.59
C PRO A 90 3.17 -48.11 35.09
N ASP A 91 2.05 -48.48 34.44
CA ASP A 91 2.05 -48.65 32.99
C ASP A 91 2.39 -47.34 32.31
N TRP A 92 3.67 -47.19 31.99
CA TRP A 92 4.21 -45.99 31.37
C TRP A 92 3.53 -45.66 30.04
N SER A 93 2.96 -46.65 29.38
CA SER A 93 2.19 -46.44 28.13
C SER A 93 0.90 -45.72 28.38
N MET A 94 0.18 -46.06 29.47
CA MET A 94 -1.02 -45.36 29.89
C MET A 94 -0.70 -43.94 30.39
N LEU A 95 0.38 -43.77 31.14
CA LEU A 95 0.81 -42.45 31.63
C LEU A 95 1.21 -41.54 30.49
N LEU A 96 1.98 -42.00 29.51
CA LEU A 96 2.34 -41.29 28.31
C LEU A 96 1.13 -40.97 27.46
N ALA A 97 0.20 -41.86 27.28
CA ALA A 97 -1.05 -41.59 26.57
C ALA A 97 -1.91 -40.52 27.27
N ALA A 98 -2.00 -40.55 28.60
CA ALA A 98 -2.69 -39.55 29.39
C ALA A 98 -2.03 -38.15 29.28
N ILE A 99 -0.69 -38.09 29.38
CA ILE A 99 0.06 -36.84 29.22
C ILE A 99 -0.10 -36.31 27.79
N THR A 100 0.03 -37.15 26.77
CA THR A 100 -0.13 -36.74 25.36
C THR A 100 -1.54 -36.22 25.08
N THR A 101 -2.60 -36.89 25.63
CA THR A 101 -3.96 -36.39 25.50
C THR A 101 -4.21 -35.10 26.24
N MET A 102 -3.59 -34.88 27.41
CA MET A 102 -3.65 -33.60 28.11
C MET A 102 -2.96 -32.48 27.32
N PHE A 103 -1.77 -32.73 26.74
CA PHE A 103 -1.08 -31.75 25.90
C PHE A 103 -1.89 -31.40 24.66
N LEU A 104 -2.43 -32.39 23.94
CA LEU A 104 -3.29 -32.17 22.78
C LEU A 104 -4.58 -31.44 23.14
N ALA A 105 -5.16 -31.72 24.31
CA ALA A 105 -6.34 -31.02 24.80
C ALA A 105 -6.01 -29.56 25.18
N ALA A 106 -4.87 -29.34 25.84
CA ALA A 106 -4.41 -28.01 26.20
C ALA A 106 -4.05 -27.18 24.97
N GLU A 107 -3.36 -27.78 23.98
CA GLU A 107 -3.02 -27.15 22.70
C GLU A 107 -4.29 -26.78 21.90
N LYS A 108 -5.25 -27.69 21.85
CA LYS A 108 -6.56 -27.45 21.23
C LYS A 108 -7.35 -26.38 21.96
N GLN A 109 -7.30 -26.34 23.28
CA GLN A 109 -7.97 -25.33 24.09
C GLN A 109 -7.28 -23.98 23.99
N TRP A 110 -5.94 -23.94 23.87
CA TRP A 110 -5.17 -22.72 23.63
C TRP A 110 -5.42 -22.16 22.24
N MET A 111 -5.41 -22.98 21.20
CA MET A 111 -5.84 -22.59 19.85
C MET A 111 -7.29 -22.08 19.81
N MET A 112 -8.20 -22.65 20.63
CA MET A 112 -9.58 -22.17 20.71
C MET A 112 -9.73 -20.87 21.52
N LEU A 113 -8.86 -20.61 22.51
CA LEU A 113 -8.90 -19.36 23.29
C LEU A 113 -8.31 -18.18 22.51
N ASP A 114 -7.26 -18.42 21.71
CA ASP A 114 -6.59 -17.35 20.95
C ASP A 114 -7.28 -17.08 19.59
N TRP A 115 -8.08 -18.00 19.12
CA TRP A 115 -8.80 -17.89 17.84
C TRP A 115 -10.17 -17.22 17.92
N LYS A 116 -10.63 -16.76 19.04
CA LYS A 116 -11.82 -15.90 18.98
C LYS A 116 -11.38 -14.57 18.41
N PRO A 117 -11.67 -14.25 17.13
CA PRO A 117 -11.33 -12.94 16.61
C PRO A 117 -12.02 -11.94 17.50
N LYS A 118 -11.26 -10.98 18.02
CA LYS A 118 -11.81 -9.89 18.83
C LYS A 118 -12.88 -9.12 18.03
N ARG A 119 -12.90 -9.30 16.71
CA ARG A 119 -13.89 -8.76 15.77
C ARG A 119 -14.26 -9.84 14.74
N PRO A 120 -15.54 -10.26 14.68
CA PRO A 120 -16.00 -11.30 13.74
C PRO A 120 -15.79 -10.94 12.25
N ASP A 121 -15.73 -9.64 11.92
CA ASP A 121 -15.54 -9.12 10.58
C ASP A 121 -14.10 -9.32 10.04
N MET A 122 -13.12 -9.59 10.89
CA MET A 122 -11.75 -9.93 10.45
C MET A 122 -11.65 -11.24 9.66
N LEU A 123 -12.54 -12.20 9.92
CA LEU A 123 -12.49 -13.52 9.26
C LEU A 123 -13.07 -13.53 7.85
N ILE A 124 -13.67 -12.42 7.41
CA ILE A 124 -14.46 -12.40 6.18
C ILE A 124 -13.60 -11.99 4.95
N ASP A 125 -12.36 -11.56 5.16
CA ASP A 125 -11.41 -11.22 4.08
C ASP A 125 -10.03 -11.86 4.31
N PRO A 126 -9.94 -13.20 4.36
CA PRO A 126 -8.68 -13.90 4.69
C PRO A 126 -7.59 -13.72 3.64
N PHE A 127 -7.96 -13.31 2.42
CA PHE A 127 -7.03 -13.09 1.30
C PHE A 127 -6.75 -11.60 1.03
N GLY A 128 -7.35 -10.68 1.80
CA GLY A 128 -7.18 -9.25 1.58
C GLY A 128 -7.73 -8.75 0.23
N ILE A 129 -8.70 -9.48 -0.36
CA ILE A 129 -9.28 -9.10 -1.66
C ILE A 129 -10.25 -7.93 -1.50
N GLY A 130 -10.86 -7.81 -0.31
CA GLY A 130 -11.86 -6.81 -0.01
C GLY A 130 -13.27 -7.21 -0.44
N ARG A 131 -14.23 -6.42 0.01
CA ARG A 131 -15.66 -6.62 -0.27
C ARG A 131 -16.45 -5.34 -0.13
N ILE A 132 -17.59 -5.29 -0.76
CA ILE A 132 -18.58 -4.22 -0.57
C ILE A 132 -19.40 -4.51 0.68
N VAL A 133 -19.59 -3.49 1.51
CA VAL A 133 -20.37 -3.49 2.76
C VAL A 133 -21.33 -2.28 2.79
N GLN A 134 -22.16 -2.16 3.84
CA GLN A 134 -23.08 -1.04 4.03
C GLN A 134 -23.96 -0.77 2.79
N ASP A 135 -24.86 -1.70 2.53
CA ASP A 135 -25.85 -1.61 1.45
C ASP A 135 -25.26 -1.35 0.04
N GLY A 136 -24.02 -1.79 -0.18
CA GLY A 136 -23.38 -1.66 -1.48
C GLY A 136 -22.55 -0.38 -1.67
N LEU A 137 -22.43 0.49 -0.67
CA LEU A 137 -21.86 1.83 -0.82
C LEU A 137 -20.42 1.97 -0.30
N VAL A 138 -19.99 1.10 0.62
CA VAL A 138 -18.65 1.15 1.20
C VAL A 138 -17.87 -0.10 0.79
N PHE A 139 -16.65 0.07 0.32
CA PHE A 139 -15.73 -1.03 0.07
C PHE A 139 -14.74 -1.14 1.22
N ARG A 140 -14.54 -2.35 1.72
CA ARG A 140 -13.65 -2.68 2.85
C ARG A 140 -12.61 -3.68 2.42
N GLN A 141 -11.34 -3.41 2.75
CA GLN A 141 -10.20 -4.28 2.45
C GLN A 141 -9.20 -4.26 3.61
N ASN A 142 -8.59 -5.41 3.89
CA ASN A 142 -7.55 -5.53 4.91
C ASN A 142 -6.17 -5.63 4.25
N PHE A 143 -5.17 -5.00 4.89
CA PHE A 143 -3.76 -5.08 4.49
C PHE A 143 -2.91 -5.43 5.70
N SER A 144 -1.97 -6.37 5.53
CA SER A 144 -0.91 -6.59 6.49
C SER A 144 0.27 -5.70 6.16
N ILE A 145 0.79 -4.97 7.13
CA ILE A 145 2.00 -4.15 6.96
C ILE A 145 3.22 -5.05 6.84
N ARG A 146 3.89 -4.99 5.70
CA ARG A 146 5.02 -5.85 5.34
C ARG A 146 6.36 -5.20 5.70
N SER A 147 7.41 -6.00 5.82
CA SER A 147 8.75 -5.52 6.21
C SER A 147 9.34 -4.48 5.25
N TYR A 148 8.98 -4.50 3.98
CA TYR A 148 9.44 -3.54 2.97
C TYR A 148 8.55 -2.28 2.86
N GLU A 149 7.49 -2.20 3.65
CA GLU A 149 6.55 -1.08 3.71
C GLU A 149 6.83 -0.12 4.87
N ILE A 150 7.79 -0.47 5.73
CA ILE A 150 8.20 0.34 6.88
C ILE A 150 9.49 1.11 6.59
N GLY A 151 9.61 2.29 7.20
CA GLY A 151 10.80 3.14 7.13
C GLY A 151 11.80 2.92 8.27
N ALA A 152 12.77 3.83 8.37
CA ALA A 152 13.80 3.81 9.41
C ALA A 152 13.26 3.90 10.84
N ASP A 153 12.11 4.53 11.01
CA ASP A 153 11.37 4.66 12.26
C ASP A 153 10.52 3.43 12.61
N ARG A 154 10.64 2.34 11.82
CA ARG A 154 9.93 1.05 11.97
C ARG A 154 8.41 1.15 11.81
N THR A 155 7.89 2.25 11.32
CA THR A 155 6.49 2.44 11.00
C THR A 155 6.25 2.44 9.48
N ALA A 156 5.03 2.20 9.05
CA ALA A 156 4.66 2.28 7.64
C ALA A 156 4.91 3.70 7.12
N SER A 157 5.48 3.81 5.92
CA SER A 157 5.68 5.12 5.29
C SER A 157 4.34 5.74 4.86
N ILE A 158 4.30 7.06 4.73
CA ILE A 158 3.11 7.75 4.18
C ILE A 158 2.80 7.26 2.76
N GLU A 159 3.81 6.93 1.96
CA GLU A 159 3.64 6.37 0.62
C GLU A 159 2.99 4.99 0.66
N THR A 160 3.34 4.14 1.63
CA THR A 160 2.66 2.86 1.87
C THR A 160 1.18 3.07 2.15
N LEU A 161 0.84 3.97 3.07
CA LEU A 161 -0.56 4.28 3.36
C LEU A 161 -1.29 4.75 2.10
N MET A 162 -0.70 5.65 1.33
CA MET A 162 -1.27 6.13 0.07
C MET A 162 -1.46 5.03 -0.97
N ASN A 163 -0.52 4.10 -1.08
CA ASN A 163 -0.64 2.95 -1.97
C ASN A 163 -1.82 2.05 -1.55
N HIS A 164 -2.03 1.82 -0.26
CA HIS A 164 -3.21 1.09 0.24
C HIS A 164 -4.51 1.82 -0.08
N LEU A 165 -4.56 3.16 0.04
CA LEU A 165 -5.72 3.96 -0.34
C LEU A 165 -6.01 3.84 -1.84
N GLN A 166 -4.99 3.94 -2.69
CA GLN A 166 -5.12 3.80 -4.15
C GLN A 166 -5.59 2.39 -4.54
N GLU A 167 -4.97 1.35 -3.99
CA GLU A 167 -5.34 -0.04 -4.24
C GLU A 167 -6.79 -0.32 -3.84
N THR A 168 -7.20 0.14 -2.66
CA THR A 168 -8.58 -0.01 -2.17
C THR A 168 -9.58 0.68 -3.10
N ALA A 169 -9.22 1.87 -3.62
CA ALA A 169 -10.07 2.60 -4.56
C ALA A 169 -10.27 1.85 -5.88
N LEU A 170 -9.20 1.27 -6.44
CA LEU A 170 -9.26 0.49 -7.68
C LEU A 170 -10.04 -0.82 -7.49
N ASN A 171 -9.83 -1.51 -6.38
CA ASN A 171 -10.55 -2.72 -6.04
C ASN A 171 -12.05 -2.45 -5.80
N HIS A 172 -12.40 -1.29 -5.25
CA HIS A 172 -13.80 -0.85 -5.16
C HIS A 172 -14.45 -0.75 -6.53
N VAL A 173 -13.86 -0.03 -7.47
CA VAL A 173 -14.37 0.13 -8.85
C VAL A 173 -14.48 -1.22 -9.56
N LYS A 174 -13.47 -2.09 -9.39
CA LYS A 174 -13.45 -3.44 -9.94
C LYS A 174 -14.58 -4.31 -9.39
N THR A 175 -14.76 -4.33 -8.07
CA THR A 175 -15.77 -5.14 -7.38
C THR A 175 -17.18 -4.65 -7.65
N ALA A 176 -17.36 -3.34 -7.86
CA ALA A 176 -18.63 -2.74 -8.28
C ALA A 176 -18.98 -3.03 -9.76
N GLY A 177 -18.11 -3.71 -10.52
CA GLY A 177 -18.34 -4.00 -11.94
C GLY A 177 -18.22 -2.77 -12.85
N LEU A 178 -17.63 -1.68 -12.35
CA LEU A 178 -17.49 -0.40 -13.08
C LEU A 178 -16.15 -0.27 -13.80
N LEU A 179 -15.30 -1.30 -13.81
CA LEU A 179 -14.00 -1.23 -14.45
C LEU A 179 -14.17 -1.35 -15.98
N GLY A 180 -13.86 -0.26 -16.71
CA GLY A 180 -13.75 -0.26 -18.18
C GLY A 180 -12.39 -0.79 -18.67
N ASP A 181 -11.89 -0.23 -19.75
CA ASP A 181 -10.63 -0.62 -20.40
C ASP A 181 -9.39 0.06 -19.82
N GLY A 182 -9.44 0.52 -18.58
CA GLY A 182 -8.35 1.24 -17.93
C GLY A 182 -8.45 1.23 -16.43
N PHE A 183 -7.43 1.81 -15.76
CA PHE A 183 -7.40 1.94 -14.32
C PHE A 183 -8.34 3.04 -13.85
N GLY A 184 -9.48 2.64 -13.26
CA GLY A 184 -10.45 3.55 -12.67
C GLY A 184 -11.39 4.26 -13.66
N ALA A 185 -11.32 3.97 -14.97
CA ALA A 185 -12.28 4.46 -15.95
C ALA A 185 -13.49 3.53 -16.05
N THR A 186 -14.70 4.08 -16.08
CA THR A 186 -15.93 3.33 -16.31
C THR A 186 -16.13 3.04 -17.82
N PRO A 187 -17.02 2.12 -18.21
CA PRO A 187 -17.32 1.86 -19.62
C PRO A 187 -17.72 3.11 -20.42
N GLU A 188 -18.57 3.97 -19.86
CA GLU A 188 -18.98 5.22 -20.52
C GLU A 188 -17.87 6.26 -20.59
N MET A 189 -16.97 6.29 -19.59
CA MET A 189 -15.77 7.11 -19.66
C MET A 189 -14.83 6.66 -20.76
N SER A 190 -14.59 5.35 -20.89
CA SER A 190 -13.74 4.76 -21.92
C SER A 190 -14.23 5.10 -23.32
N LYS A 191 -15.53 4.98 -23.58
CA LYS A 191 -16.15 5.37 -24.87
C LYS A 191 -15.93 6.84 -25.24
N ARG A 192 -15.78 7.71 -24.24
CA ARG A 192 -15.65 9.18 -24.41
C ARG A 192 -14.22 9.68 -24.25
N ASN A 193 -13.25 8.78 -24.11
CA ASN A 193 -11.85 9.11 -23.81
C ASN A 193 -11.72 9.97 -22.55
N LEU A 194 -12.46 9.66 -21.48
CA LEU A 194 -12.44 10.37 -20.22
C LEU A 194 -11.69 9.58 -19.16
N ILE A 195 -10.95 10.28 -18.31
CA ILE A 195 -10.27 9.72 -17.12
C ILE A 195 -10.57 10.58 -15.90
N TRP A 196 -10.51 9.98 -14.72
CA TRP A 196 -10.49 10.70 -13.46
C TRP A 196 -9.08 11.23 -13.20
N VAL A 197 -8.99 12.48 -12.76
CA VAL A 197 -7.76 13.09 -12.26
C VAL A 197 -8.01 13.67 -10.87
N VAL A 198 -7.10 13.38 -9.95
CA VAL A 198 -7.13 13.97 -8.62
C VAL A 198 -6.71 15.42 -8.68
N THR A 199 -7.45 16.29 -8.00
CA THR A 199 -7.11 17.72 -7.90
C THR A 199 -6.68 18.10 -6.49
N ARG A 200 -7.20 17.42 -5.49
CA ARG A 200 -6.87 17.66 -4.09
C ARG A 200 -6.85 16.35 -3.32
N MET A 201 -5.92 16.23 -2.40
CA MET A 201 -5.80 15.12 -1.44
C MET A 201 -5.49 15.68 -0.08
N GLN A 202 -6.21 15.23 0.94
CA GLN A 202 -5.99 15.57 2.35
C GLN A 202 -5.92 14.29 3.16
N ILE A 203 -4.93 14.19 4.03
CA ILE A 203 -4.69 13.03 4.89
C ILE A 203 -4.37 13.52 6.29
N LEU A 204 -4.98 12.88 7.28
CA LEU A 204 -4.65 13.03 8.69
C LEU A 204 -4.20 11.66 9.20
N VAL A 205 -3.02 11.59 9.81
CA VAL A 205 -2.48 10.37 10.41
C VAL A 205 -2.51 10.52 11.92
N ASP A 206 -3.38 9.77 12.55
CA ASP A 206 -3.49 9.75 14.02
C ASP A 206 -2.37 8.87 14.62
N ARG A 207 -2.08 7.71 13.99
CA ARG A 207 -0.98 6.80 14.37
C ARG A 207 -0.52 5.98 13.15
N TYR A 208 0.77 5.78 13.02
CA TYR A 208 1.35 4.92 12.00
C TYR A 208 1.33 3.46 12.45
N PRO A 209 0.90 2.52 11.59
CA PRO A 209 1.00 1.09 11.87
C PRO A 209 2.45 0.61 11.72
N THR A 210 2.77 -0.51 12.41
CA THR A 210 4.09 -1.14 12.41
C THR A 210 4.09 -2.44 11.61
N TRP A 211 5.25 -3.03 11.40
CA TRP A 211 5.36 -4.32 10.73
C TRP A 211 4.56 -5.41 11.46
N GLY A 212 3.77 -6.15 10.69
CA GLY A 212 2.92 -7.22 11.19
C GLY A 212 1.53 -6.77 11.64
N ASP A 213 1.29 -5.46 11.76
CA ASP A 213 -0.06 -4.96 11.98
C ASP A 213 -0.96 -5.25 10.78
N VAL A 214 -2.23 -5.44 11.06
CA VAL A 214 -3.27 -5.55 10.03
C VAL A 214 -4.14 -4.32 10.10
N VAL A 215 -4.22 -3.59 9.01
CA VAL A 215 -5.08 -2.42 8.88
C VAL A 215 -6.30 -2.72 8.03
N GLN A 216 -7.45 -2.21 8.43
CA GLN A 216 -8.70 -2.24 7.70
C GLN A 216 -8.91 -0.89 7.04
N VAL A 217 -9.05 -0.88 5.72
CA VAL A 217 -9.31 0.32 4.93
C VAL A 217 -10.74 0.27 4.42
N ASP A 218 -11.55 1.24 4.81
CA ASP A 218 -12.88 1.49 4.26
C ASP A 218 -12.81 2.66 3.28
N THR A 219 -13.46 2.56 2.13
CA THR A 219 -13.57 3.66 1.16
C THR A 219 -14.95 3.75 0.55
N TRP A 220 -15.38 4.98 0.28
CA TRP A 220 -16.63 5.29 -0.41
C TRP A 220 -16.49 6.56 -1.25
N VAL A 221 -17.49 6.81 -2.08
CA VAL A 221 -17.54 7.97 -2.95
C VAL A 221 -18.79 8.81 -2.68
N SER A 222 -18.67 10.10 -2.90
CA SER A 222 -19.76 11.10 -2.75
C SER A 222 -19.67 12.11 -3.90
N ALA A 223 -20.76 12.81 -4.18
CA ALA A 223 -20.71 13.92 -5.12
C ALA A 223 -19.87 15.08 -4.57
N SER A 224 -19.11 15.75 -5.44
CA SER A 224 -18.37 16.98 -5.12
C SER A 224 -18.70 18.07 -6.13
N GLY A 225 -19.54 19.01 -5.73
CA GLY A 225 -20.09 20.01 -6.61
C GLY A 225 -20.84 19.40 -7.80
N LYS A 226 -20.89 20.14 -8.94
CA LYS A 226 -21.65 19.71 -10.12
C LYS A 226 -20.95 18.66 -10.97
N ASN A 227 -19.61 18.70 -11.04
CA ASN A 227 -18.83 17.93 -12.01
C ASN A 227 -17.68 17.13 -11.37
N GLY A 228 -17.65 17.03 -10.06
CA GLY A 228 -16.60 16.32 -9.31
C GLY A 228 -17.13 15.16 -8.51
N MET A 229 -16.22 14.35 -8.06
CA MET A 229 -16.42 13.24 -7.14
C MET A 229 -15.45 13.41 -5.96
N ARG A 230 -15.93 13.20 -4.74
CA ARG A 230 -15.11 13.06 -3.55
C ARG A 230 -14.99 11.57 -3.23
N ARG A 231 -13.81 11.16 -2.86
CA ARG A 231 -13.58 9.84 -2.29
C ARG A 231 -12.98 9.99 -0.91
N ASP A 232 -13.55 9.28 0.03
CA ASP A 232 -13.13 9.24 1.43
C ASP A 232 -12.56 7.88 1.78
N TRP A 233 -11.64 7.85 2.75
CA TRP A 233 -11.07 6.64 3.33
C TRP A 233 -10.96 6.76 4.84
N LEU A 234 -11.19 5.64 5.50
CA LEU A 234 -10.99 5.48 6.92
C LEU A 234 -10.15 4.23 7.17
N VAL A 235 -8.94 4.42 7.69
CA VAL A 235 -8.01 3.34 8.02
C VAL A 235 -8.07 3.08 9.50
N ARG A 236 -8.27 1.83 9.90
CA ARG A 236 -8.34 1.40 11.30
C ARG A 236 -7.41 0.23 11.55
N ASP A 237 -6.93 0.14 12.79
CA ASP A 237 -6.34 -1.09 13.29
C ASP A 237 -7.40 -2.19 13.29
N ALA A 238 -7.12 -3.30 12.61
CA ALA A 238 -8.09 -4.38 12.45
C ALA A 238 -8.41 -5.09 13.76
N LYS A 239 -7.47 -5.11 14.73
CA LYS A 239 -7.65 -5.78 16.03
C LYS A 239 -8.42 -4.91 17.02
N THR A 240 -8.03 -3.63 17.14
CA THR A 240 -8.59 -2.71 18.14
C THR A 240 -9.78 -1.92 17.62
N GLY A 241 -9.83 -1.66 16.32
CA GLY A 241 -10.78 -0.75 15.67
C GLY A 241 -10.41 0.72 15.82
N GLU A 242 -9.26 1.03 16.41
CA GLU A 242 -8.72 2.38 16.53
C GLU A 242 -8.53 3.00 15.15
N THR A 243 -8.91 4.27 15.00
CA THR A 243 -8.66 5.02 13.77
C THR A 243 -7.18 5.38 13.69
N LEU A 244 -6.54 5.02 12.58
CA LEU A 244 -5.13 5.27 12.30
C LEU A 244 -4.94 6.41 11.32
N THR A 245 -5.80 6.47 10.28
CA THR A 245 -5.67 7.47 9.21
C THR A 245 -7.03 7.79 8.64
N ARG A 246 -7.23 9.05 8.32
CA ARG A 246 -8.39 9.58 7.61
C ARG A 246 -7.93 10.31 6.36
N ALA A 247 -8.60 10.10 5.24
CA ALA A 247 -8.23 10.76 4.00
C ALA A 247 -9.45 11.12 3.17
N SER A 248 -9.36 12.25 2.47
CA SER A 248 -10.36 12.72 1.51
C SER A 248 -9.68 13.23 0.25
N SER A 249 -10.24 12.94 -0.91
CA SER A 249 -9.74 13.43 -2.20
C SER A 249 -10.87 13.94 -3.09
N VAL A 250 -10.53 14.91 -3.93
CA VAL A 250 -11.46 15.48 -4.92
C VAL A 250 -10.94 15.15 -6.32
N TRP A 251 -11.83 14.63 -7.14
CA TRP A 251 -11.59 14.17 -8.49
C TRP A 251 -12.44 14.90 -9.49
N VAL A 252 -11.87 15.20 -10.64
CA VAL A 252 -12.56 15.79 -11.79
C VAL A 252 -12.26 14.98 -13.04
N MET A 253 -13.09 15.17 -14.08
CA MET A 253 -12.88 14.52 -15.36
C MET A 253 -11.94 15.30 -16.26
N MET A 254 -11.10 14.57 -16.99
CA MET A 254 -10.24 15.08 -18.04
C MET A 254 -10.36 14.21 -19.30
N ASN A 255 -10.34 14.85 -20.45
CA ASN A 255 -10.24 14.12 -21.70
C ASN A 255 -8.81 13.61 -21.91
N LYS A 256 -8.65 12.30 -22.09
CA LYS A 256 -7.37 11.59 -22.22
C LYS A 256 -6.52 12.07 -23.39
N VAL A 257 -7.18 12.46 -24.50
CA VAL A 257 -6.51 12.87 -25.74
C VAL A 257 -6.15 14.36 -25.72
N THR A 258 -7.12 15.21 -25.38
CA THR A 258 -6.93 16.68 -25.40
C THR A 258 -6.30 17.23 -24.13
N ARG A 259 -6.22 16.43 -23.06
CA ARG A 259 -5.72 16.81 -21.72
C ARG A 259 -6.44 18.02 -21.13
N ARG A 260 -7.70 18.27 -21.53
CA ARG A 260 -8.56 19.35 -21.01
C ARG A 260 -9.56 18.79 -20.04
N LEU A 261 -9.89 19.59 -19.02
CA LEU A 261 -10.98 19.26 -18.08
C LEU A 261 -12.30 19.12 -18.83
N SER A 262 -13.10 18.17 -18.41
CA SER A 262 -14.43 17.88 -18.96
C SER A 262 -15.49 18.06 -17.89
N LYS A 263 -16.69 18.43 -18.32
CA LYS A 263 -17.88 18.29 -17.47
C LYS A 263 -18.17 16.79 -17.32
N LEU A 264 -18.87 16.44 -16.25
CA LEU A 264 -19.38 15.08 -16.03
C LEU A 264 -20.55 14.82 -16.99
N PRO A 265 -20.42 13.94 -18.01
CA PRO A 265 -21.55 13.59 -18.90
C PRO A 265 -22.64 12.86 -18.11
N GLU A 266 -23.87 12.98 -18.56
CA GLU A 266 -25.01 12.38 -17.87
C GLU A 266 -24.95 10.85 -17.86
N GLU A 267 -24.43 10.24 -18.91
CA GLU A 267 -24.30 8.80 -19.04
C GLU A 267 -23.25 8.26 -18.04
N VAL A 268 -22.12 8.98 -17.84
CA VAL A 268 -21.14 8.63 -16.84
C VAL A 268 -21.70 8.88 -15.43
N ARG A 269 -22.47 9.94 -15.25
CA ARG A 269 -23.17 10.20 -13.98
C ARG A 269 -24.09 9.03 -13.63
N GLY A 270 -24.91 8.57 -14.58
CA GLY A 270 -25.81 7.43 -14.39
C GLY A 270 -25.10 6.14 -13.98
N GLU A 271 -23.85 5.94 -14.40
CA GLU A 271 -23.04 4.77 -13.96
C GLU A 271 -22.57 4.87 -12.51
N ILE A 272 -22.20 6.07 -12.03
CA ILE A 272 -21.52 6.24 -10.74
C ILE A 272 -22.45 6.72 -9.62
N GLU A 273 -23.53 7.44 -9.93
CA GLU A 273 -24.47 8.01 -8.94
C GLU A 273 -25.08 6.95 -8.01
N PRO A 274 -25.43 5.72 -8.44
CA PRO A 274 -25.93 4.68 -7.56
C PRO A 274 -24.96 4.28 -6.42
N TYR A 275 -23.69 4.60 -6.57
CA TYR A 275 -22.65 4.28 -5.57
C TYR A 275 -22.31 5.48 -4.67
N PHE A 276 -22.98 6.62 -4.84
CA PHE A 276 -22.70 7.81 -4.03
C PHE A 276 -23.34 7.69 -2.66
N LEU A 277 -22.51 7.74 -1.63
CA LEU A 277 -22.92 7.86 -0.24
C LEU A 277 -23.09 9.34 0.11
N THR A 278 -24.26 9.72 0.60
CA THR A 278 -24.48 11.06 1.17
C THR A 278 -23.86 11.11 2.55
N SER A 279 -22.68 11.71 2.66
CA SER A 279 -21.93 11.84 3.92
C SER A 279 -21.13 13.11 3.95
N ASP A 280 -20.86 13.62 5.15
CA ASP A 280 -19.84 14.65 5.35
C ASP A 280 -18.44 14.10 5.03
N PRO A 281 -17.47 14.94 4.63
CA PRO A 281 -16.08 14.55 4.45
C PRO A 281 -15.49 13.98 5.73
N VAL A 282 -14.71 12.89 5.63
CA VAL A 282 -13.99 12.30 6.79
C VAL A 282 -12.91 13.23 7.32
N VAL A 283 -12.34 14.03 6.42
CA VAL A 283 -11.39 15.09 6.76
C VAL A 283 -12.10 16.42 6.48
N ASN A 284 -12.18 17.28 7.50
CA ASN A 284 -12.70 18.64 7.31
C ASN A 284 -11.87 19.36 6.26
N GLU A 285 -12.54 19.98 5.32
CA GLU A 285 -11.85 20.70 4.25
C GLU A 285 -11.02 21.84 4.82
N ASP A 286 -9.71 21.74 4.68
CA ASP A 286 -8.82 22.86 4.97
C ASP A 286 -8.93 23.89 3.84
N SER A 287 -9.73 24.90 4.07
CA SER A 287 -10.01 25.97 3.11
C SER A 287 -8.83 26.97 2.94
N ARG A 288 -7.77 26.83 3.75
CA ARG A 288 -6.59 27.70 3.64
C ARG A 288 -5.96 27.55 2.26
N LYS A 289 -5.70 28.65 1.61
CA LYS A 289 -5.02 28.66 0.31
C LYS A 289 -3.56 28.21 0.50
N LEU A 290 -3.09 27.33 -0.36
CA LEU A 290 -1.69 26.99 -0.43
C LEU A 290 -0.91 28.14 -1.10
N PRO A 291 0.08 28.76 -0.42
CA PRO A 291 0.81 29.89 -0.96
C PRO A 291 1.66 29.47 -2.17
N LYS A 292 2.08 30.43 -2.95
CA LYS A 292 3.08 30.24 -3.98
C LYS A 292 4.45 30.43 -3.35
N ILE A 293 5.31 29.43 -3.48
CA ILE A 293 6.71 29.46 -3.08
C ILE A 293 7.55 29.67 -4.34
N ASP A 294 8.64 30.39 -4.24
CA ASP A 294 9.65 30.53 -5.28
C ASP A 294 11.07 30.33 -4.71
N ASP A 295 12.08 30.42 -5.54
CA ASP A 295 13.47 30.18 -5.14
C ASP A 295 13.97 31.16 -4.06
N ASN A 296 13.35 32.34 -3.93
CA ASN A 296 13.73 33.35 -2.95
C ASN A 296 13.02 33.17 -1.61
N THR A 297 11.88 32.47 -1.61
CA THR A 297 11.03 32.25 -0.43
C THR A 297 11.14 30.83 0.10
N ALA A 298 11.82 29.93 -0.60
CA ALA A 298 12.09 28.58 -0.14
C ALA A 298 13.27 28.53 0.83
N ASP A 299 13.09 27.87 1.96
CA ASP A 299 14.18 27.62 2.92
C ASP A 299 15.03 26.40 2.52
N TYR A 300 14.40 25.43 1.83
CA TYR A 300 15.05 24.20 1.40
C TYR A 300 14.67 23.89 -0.05
N ILE A 301 15.65 23.47 -0.84
CA ILE A 301 15.46 23.15 -2.27
C ILE A 301 16.18 21.83 -2.56
N CYS A 302 15.48 20.89 -3.20
CA CYS A 302 16.05 19.69 -3.79
C CYS A 302 15.88 19.78 -5.32
N GLU A 303 16.98 19.66 -6.05
CA GLU A 303 17.02 19.84 -7.51
C GLU A 303 17.27 18.53 -8.24
N SER A 304 17.04 18.54 -9.54
CA SER A 304 17.38 17.44 -10.45
C SER A 304 16.67 16.10 -10.14
N LEU A 305 15.47 16.19 -9.56
CA LEU A 305 14.64 15.02 -9.34
C LEU A 305 14.10 14.52 -10.69
N THR A 306 14.34 13.26 -10.99
CA THR A 306 13.92 12.65 -12.26
C THR A 306 13.07 11.38 -12.01
N PRO A 307 11.97 11.20 -12.75
CA PRO A 307 11.16 9.99 -12.65
C PRO A 307 11.95 8.74 -13.07
N ARG A 308 11.82 7.67 -12.31
CA ARG A 308 12.29 6.34 -12.67
C ARG A 308 11.22 5.61 -13.46
N TRP A 309 11.58 4.56 -14.18
CA TRP A 309 10.61 3.74 -14.91
C TRP A 309 9.46 3.23 -14.00
N ASN A 310 9.79 2.80 -12.79
CA ASN A 310 8.82 2.27 -11.83
C ASN A 310 8.00 3.35 -11.09
N ASP A 311 8.23 4.63 -11.38
CA ASP A 311 7.41 5.72 -10.87
C ASP A 311 6.22 6.02 -11.78
N LEU A 312 6.22 5.46 -13.01
CA LEU A 312 5.16 5.65 -13.98
C LEU A 312 3.96 4.71 -13.73
N ASP A 313 2.78 5.25 -13.93
CA ASP A 313 1.54 4.49 -13.98
C ASP A 313 1.29 3.86 -15.37
N VAL A 314 0.19 3.16 -15.52
CA VAL A 314 -0.22 2.54 -16.80
C VAL A 314 -0.50 3.54 -17.91
N ASN A 315 -0.73 4.81 -17.57
CA ASN A 315 -0.92 5.90 -18.54
C ASN A 315 0.39 6.57 -18.96
N GLN A 316 1.55 6.04 -18.54
CA GLN A 316 2.89 6.56 -18.78
C GLN A 316 3.14 7.94 -18.14
N HIS A 317 2.38 8.28 -17.10
CA HIS A 317 2.62 9.46 -16.26
C HIS A 317 3.09 9.02 -14.87
N VAL A 318 3.75 9.92 -14.17
CA VAL A 318 4.16 9.65 -12.80
C VAL A 318 2.94 9.41 -11.91
N ASN A 319 2.96 8.29 -11.18
CA ASN A 319 1.91 7.97 -10.22
C ASN A 319 1.82 9.05 -9.14
N ASN A 320 0.60 9.48 -8.82
CA ASN A 320 0.35 10.57 -7.88
C ASN A 320 0.94 10.35 -6.48
N VAL A 321 1.10 9.11 -6.04
CA VAL A 321 1.75 8.77 -4.75
C VAL A 321 3.22 9.17 -4.75
N LYS A 322 3.93 9.06 -5.89
CA LYS A 322 5.36 9.36 -5.98
C LYS A 322 5.71 10.82 -5.71
N TYR A 323 4.79 11.73 -6.01
CA TYR A 323 4.98 13.15 -5.73
C TYR A 323 5.20 13.43 -4.22
N ILE A 324 4.65 12.60 -3.34
CA ILE A 324 4.83 12.76 -1.89
C ILE A 324 6.30 12.54 -1.50
N GLY A 325 6.91 11.45 -1.96
CA GLY A 325 8.33 11.19 -1.71
C GLY A 325 9.20 12.36 -2.19
N TRP A 326 8.97 12.88 -3.40
CA TRP A 326 9.74 14.00 -3.92
C TRP A 326 9.51 15.34 -3.19
N ILE A 327 8.31 15.56 -2.65
CA ILE A 327 8.03 16.70 -1.76
C ILE A 327 8.84 16.55 -0.46
N LEU A 328 8.91 15.35 0.10
CA LEU A 328 9.62 15.08 1.34
C LEU A 328 11.15 15.12 1.18
N GLU A 329 11.69 14.93 -0.04
CA GLU A 329 13.14 15.07 -0.31
C GLU A 329 13.70 16.46 0.00
N SER A 330 12.86 17.50 0.00
CA SER A 330 13.25 18.86 0.42
C SER A 330 12.92 19.17 1.88
N ALA A 331 12.35 18.23 2.63
CA ALA A 331 12.12 18.43 4.06
C ALA A 331 13.45 18.35 4.85
N PRO A 332 13.63 19.19 5.91
CA PRO A 332 14.88 19.22 6.65
C PRO A 332 15.10 17.91 7.43
N PRO A 333 16.29 17.27 7.31
CA PRO A 333 16.60 16.00 7.98
C PRO A 333 16.32 15.99 9.49
N PRO A 334 16.61 17.04 10.28
CA PRO A 334 16.30 17.06 11.71
C PRO A 334 14.80 16.90 12.02
N ILE A 335 13.93 17.37 11.13
CA ILE A 335 12.48 17.18 11.26
C ILE A 335 12.11 15.73 10.95
N LEU A 336 12.66 15.14 9.89
CA LEU A 336 12.42 13.74 9.55
C LEU A 336 12.84 12.79 10.69
N GLU A 337 13.90 13.13 11.42
CA GLU A 337 14.41 12.34 12.55
C GLU A 337 13.56 12.50 13.81
N SER A 338 13.16 13.71 14.15
CA SER A 338 12.53 14.05 15.44
C SER A 338 10.99 14.11 15.41
N HIS A 339 10.41 14.25 14.20
CA HIS A 339 8.96 14.41 14.03
C HIS A 339 8.40 13.33 13.09
N GLU A 340 7.11 13.11 13.19
CA GLU A 340 6.33 12.31 12.24
C GLU A 340 5.27 13.17 11.55
N LEU A 341 5.00 12.84 10.29
CA LEU A 341 4.01 13.57 9.49
C LEU A 341 2.61 13.26 10.02
N ALA A 342 1.91 14.28 10.51
CA ALA A 342 0.58 14.16 11.08
C ALA A 342 -0.54 14.58 10.12
N ALA A 343 -0.25 15.52 9.22
CA ALA A 343 -1.21 15.91 8.18
C ALA A 343 -0.50 16.30 6.88
N ILE A 344 -1.15 16.02 5.76
CA ILE A 344 -0.71 16.47 4.44
C ILE A 344 -1.92 16.91 3.61
N THR A 345 -1.79 18.07 2.99
CA THR A 345 -2.73 18.60 1.98
C THR A 345 -1.99 18.83 0.68
N LEU A 346 -2.45 18.23 -0.41
CA LEU A 346 -1.86 18.36 -1.74
C LEU A 346 -2.89 18.91 -2.73
N GLU A 347 -2.45 19.85 -3.57
CA GLU A 347 -3.16 20.32 -4.76
C GLU A 347 -2.37 19.92 -6.00
N TYR A 348 -2.92 19.00 -6.78
CA TYR A 348 -2.35 18.55 -8.04
C TYR A 348 -2.73 19.53 -9.15
N ARG A 349 -1.72 20.07 -9.82
CA ARG A 349 -1.92 21.12 -10.83
C ARG A 349 -1.60 20.61 -12.23
N ARG A 350 -0.61 19.75 -12.36
CA ARG A 350 -0.18 19.18 -13.62
C ARG A 350 0.45 17.82 -13.39
N GLU A 351 0.36 16.96 -14.36
CA GLU A 351 1.10 15.71 -14.41
C GLU A 351 2.49 15.92 -15.02
N CYS A 352 3.41 15.01 -14.75
CA CYS A 352 4.70 14.94 -15.41
C CYS A 352 4.97 13.53 -15.94
N GLY A 353 5.81 13.43 -16.94
CA GLY A 353 6.21 12.19 -17.60
C GLY A 353 7.64 11.80 -17.25
N ARG A 354 8.11 10.76 -17.93
CA ARG A 354 9.42 10.15 -17.71
C ARG A 354 10.61 11.12 -17.86
N ASP A 355 10.53 12.00 -18.85
CA ASP A 355 11.66 12.87 -19.21
C ASP A 355 11.62 14.21 -18.49
N SER A 356 10.73 14.34 -17.51
CA SER A 356 10.61 15.56 -16.70
C SER A 356 11.77 15.66 -15.71
N VAL A 357 12.29 16.86 -15.53
CA VAL A 357 13.22 17.21 -14.44
C VAL A 357 12.50 18.13 -13.48
N LEU A 358 12.53 17.80 -12.21
CA LEU A 358 11.75 18.49 -11.17
C LEU A 358 12.65 19.13 -10.13
N ARG A 359 12.10 20.16 -9.50
CA ARG A 359 12.63 20.80 -8.31
C ARG A 359 11.57 20.76 -7.22
N SER A 360 11.97 20.36 -6.01
CA SER A 360 11.14 20.39 -4.81
C SER A 360 11.59 21.52 -3.92
N LEU A 361 10.67 22.41 -3.58
CA LEU A 361 10.90 23.60 -2.74
C LEU A 361 10.08 23.45 -1.47
N THR A 362 10.68 23.75 -0.33
CA THR A 362 10.03 23.74 0.99
C THR A 362 10.29 25.05 1.70
N ALA A 363 9.25 25.63 2.28
CA ALA A 363 9.32 26.82 3.14
C ALA A 363 8.69 26.53 4.50
N VAL A 364 9.28 27.03 5.57
CA VAL A 364 8.70 27.00 6.91
C VAL A 364 7.49 27.93 6.92
N SER A 365 6.37 27.49 7.51
CA SER A 365 5.18 28.35 7.61
C SER A 365 5.38 29.40 8.70
N ASP A 366 5.11 30.66 8.37
CA ASP A 366 5.22 31.80 9.30
C ASP A 366 4.30 31.67 10.53
N THR A 367 3.25 30.84 10.46
CA THR A 367 2.32 30.64 11.55
C THR A 367 2.91 29.84 12.72
N GLY A 368 4.05 29.16 12.52
CA GLY A 368 4.87 28.48 13.56
C GLY A 368 4.14 27.41 14.38
N ILE A 369 2.83 27.34 14.31
CA ILE A 369 1.99 26.38 15.05
C ILE A 369 1.06 25.75 14.04
N GLY A 370 1.26 24.47 13.76
CA GLY A 370 0.33 23.69 12.94
C GLY A 370 -1.08 23.69 13.54
N ASN A 371 -2.09 23.54 12.70
CA ASN A 371 -3.52 23.51 13.10
C ASN A 371 -3.85 22.39 14.09
N LEU A 372 -2.96 21.41 14.26
CA LEU A 372 -3.11 20.29 15.17
C LEU A 372 -3.01 20.64 16.65
N GLY A 373 -2.64 21.91 17.00
CA GLY A 373 -2.61 22.40 18.37
C GLY A 373 -1.64 21.65 19.31
N SER A 374 -0.79 20.78 18.77
CA SER A 374 0.21 20.02 19.55
C SER A 374 1.43 20.90 19.86
N PRO A 375 1.91 20.93 21.10
CA PRO A 375 3.15 21.61 21.42
C PRO A 375 4.32 21.06 20.59
N GLY A 376 5.11 21.94 19.97
CA GLY A 376 6.23 21.55 19.11
C GLY A 376 5.86 21.10 17.71
N ALA A 377 4.60 21.21 17.29
CA ALA A 377 4.21 20.94 15.90
C ALA A 377 4.81 21.99 14.95
N VAL A 378 5.24 21.53 13.77
CA VAL A 378 5.83 22.36 12.72
C VAL A 378 5.02 22.22 11.42
N GLU A 379 4.78 23.32 10.72
CA GLU A 379 4.09 23.34 9.42
C GLU A 379 5.07 23.78 8.32
N PHE A 380 5.05 23.05 7.19
CA PHE A 380 5.77 23.41 5.99
C PHE A 380 4.83 23.60 4.81
N GLN A 381 5.24 24.50 3.93
CA GLN A 381 4.65 24.69 2.61
C GLN A 381 5.59 24.09 1.56
N HIS A 382 5.01 23.48 0.51
CA HIS A 382 5.76 22.78 -0.51
C HIS A 382 5.33 23.17 -1.91
N LEU A 383 6.28 23.19 -2.84
CA LEU A 383 6.06 23.31 -4.27
C LEU A 383 6.94 22.31 -5.02
N LEU A 384 6.33 21.37 -5.71
CA LEU A 384 7.01 20.57 -6.72
C LEU A 384 6.73 21.19 -8.09
N ARG A 385 7.78 21.52 -8.84
CA ARG A 385 7.67 22.12 -10.18
C ARG A 385 8.66 21.52 -11.15
N LEU A 386 8.38 21.65 -12.44
CA LEU A 386 9.36 21.37 -13.49
C LEU A 386 10.49 22.39 -13.45
N GLU A 387 11.65 22.02 -13.97
CA GLU A 387 12.81 22.92 -14.03
C GLU A 387 12.50 24.21 -14.80
N GLU A 388 11.70 24.14 -15.88
CA GLU A 388 11.20 25.28 -16.61
C GLU A 388 10.18 26.16 -15.84
N GLY A 389 9.81 25.78 -14.62
CA GLY A 389 9.00 26.57 -13.71
C GLY A 389 7.51 26.20 -13.66
N ALA A 390 7.03 25.25 -14.46
CA ALA A 390 5.62 24.81 -14.41
C ALA A 390 5.33 24.05 -13.11
N GLU A 391 4.30 24.49 -12.37
CA GLU A 391 3.90 23.87 -11.11
C GLU A 391 3.24 22.49 -11.34
N ILE A 392 3.68 21.49 -10.61
CA ILE A 392 3.15 20.12 -10.61
C ILE A 392 2.23 19.92 -9.43
N VAL A 393 2.73 20.11 -8.20
CA VAL A 393 1.97 19.94 -6.96
C VAL A 393 2.32 21.06 -6.00
N ARG A 394 1.32 21.64 -5.34
CA ARG A 394 1.49 22.40 -4.11
C ARG A 394 1.12 21.55 -2.92
N GLY A 395 1.83 21.71 -1.83
CA GLY A 395 1.59 20.93 -0.61
C GLY A 395 1.67 21.77 0.65
N ARG A 396 1.04 21.25 1.70
CA ARG A 396 1.23 21.64 3.08
C ARG A 396 1.39 20.38 3.89
N THR A 397 2.37 20.35 4.79
CA THR A 397 2.59 19.25 5.73
C THR A 397 2.61 19.79 7.15
N GLU A 398 2.01 19.04 8.07
CA GLU A 398 2.05 19.32 9.49
C GLU A 398 2.72 18.14 10.20
N TRP A 399 3.71 18.44 11.03
CA TRP A 399 4.54 17.46 11.71
C TRP A 399 4.40 17.60 13.22
N ARG A 400 4.29 16.48 13.92
CA ARG A 400 4.28 16.43 15.39
C ARG A 400 5.53 15.73 15.90
N PRO A 401 6.05 16.07 17.08
CA PRO A 401 7.16 15.36 17.70
C PRO A 401 6.85 13.85 17.82
N LYS A 402 7.82 13.00 17.50
CA LYS A 402 7.70 11.55 17.75
C LYS A 402 7.64 11.30 19.26
N HIS A 403 6.73 10.42 19.71
CA HIS A 403 6.70 9.98 21.08
C HIS A 403 7.88 9.07 21.37
N ALA A 404 8.55 9.27 22.53
CA ALA A 404 9.72 8.50 22.95
C ALA A 404 9.46 6.98 23.08
N ASP A 405 8.21 6.58 23.28
CA ASP A 405 7.80 5.19 23.48
C ASP A 405 7.90 4.32 22.19
N ASN A 406 8.02 4.91 21.03
CA ASN A 406 8.19 4.18 19.76
C ASN A 406 9.64 3.73 19.52
N PHE A 407 10.60 4.26 20.24
CA PHE A 407 11.97 3.79 20.24
C PHE A 407 12.18 2.80 21.39
N GLY A 408 11.81 1.53 21.22
CA GLY A 408 12.09 0.45 22.15
C GLY A 408 13.60 0.22 22.37
N ILE A 409 14.32 1.25 22.83
CA ILE A 409 15.66 1.16 23.36
C ILE A 409 15.55 1.27 24.89
N THR A 410 15.00 0.24 25.54
CA THR A 410 15.45 -0.11 26.88
C THR A 410 16.76 -0.88 26.71
N GLY A 411 17.80 -0.17 26.31
CA GLY A 411 19.18 -0.62 26.46
C GLY A 411 19.47 -0.63 27.96
N HIS A 412 19.32 -1.78 28.59
CA HIS A 412 20.03 -2.07 29.82
C HIS A 412 21.52 -1.99 29.49
N ILE A 413 22.14 -0.84 29.81
CA ILE A 413 23.57 -0.73 29.99
C ILE A 413 23.86 -1.35 31.35
N PRO A 414 24.55 -2.50 31.45
CA PRO A 414 25.02 -2.97 32.74
C PRO A 414 26.02 -1.92 33.28
N ALA A 415 25.77 -1.40 34.45
CA ALA A 415 26.76 -0.62 35.16
C ALA A 415 27.94 -1.53 35.47
N GLU A 416 29.05 -1.36 34.71
CA GLU A 416 30.34 -1.90 35.15
C GLU A 416 30.77 -1.18 36.43
N SER A 417 30.83 -1.96 37.50
CA SER A 417 31.40 -1.58 38.79
C SER A 417 32.89 -1.35 38.63
N ALA A 418 33.33 -0.14 38.90
CA ALA A 418 34.73 0.18 39.24
C ALA A 418 35.07 -0.26 40.65
#